data_f89bc9832fe66cfd907c74b1960bf258
#
_entry.id   f89bc9832fe66cfd907c74b1960bf258
#
_cell.length_a   1.000
_cell.length_b   1.000
_cell.length_c   1.000
_cell.angle_alpha   90.00
_cell.angle_beta   90.00
_cell.angle_gamma   90.00
#
_symmetry.space_group_name_H-M   'P 1'
#
loop_
_entity.id
_entity.type
_entity.pdbx_description
1 polymer ?
#
loop_
_entity_poly.entity_id
_entity_poly.type
_entity_poly.pdbx_seq_one_letter_code
_entity_poly.pdbx_strand_id
1 'polypeptide(L)'
;MMSTKLNVNQKVLLYYIEKSKVPRELLQLKVKNVDAYLDGSKEPTFNQVTEIAKAINIPTGLLLLNKTIDTDENILSFRTLNSRNLEGMSSELRDTIREMQVKQDFLRGEIEGNLNYVGKFSISDNYLEVVREIRTYLQIPIDYQKEAKNKALDYFRKKINYLGIFVFFNGKVKDNTHRKLDIKEFRGFVLSDKKAPIIFINQKDSKSGQLFTLIHELVHLFIGTDEIYNVIETDNYQFDPTEAFVNKITAEILVPETELRKCTSIDLEELSKNFPVSKFVLVRRLLDMKIISKTVY
;
A
#
# COMPACT_ATOMS: atom_id res chain seq x y z
N MET A 1 -26.50 -33.47 21.33
CA MET A 1 -26.27 -33.65 19.88
C MET A 1 -24.82 -34.09 19.70
N MET A 2 -24.59 -35.27 19.10
CA MET A 2 -23.24 -35.69 18.75
C MET A 2 -22.72 -34.76 17.62
N SER A 3 -21.63 -34.04 17.85
CA SER A 3 -21.02 -33.22 16.82
C SER A 3 -20.34 -34.13 15.79
N THR A 4 -20.72 -34.00 14.53
CA THR A 4 -20.17 -34.77 13.43
C THR A 4 -18.67 -34.45 13.29
N LYS A 5 -17.84 -35.48 13.35
CA LYS A 5 -16.40 -35.36 13.11
C LYS A 5 -16.13 -35.33 11.59
N LEU A 6 -15.10 -34.61 11.20
CA LEU A 6 -14.71 -34.41 9.80
C LEU A 6 -13.36 -35.06 9.52
N ASN A 7 -13.30 -35.82 8.45
CA ASN A 7 -12.02 -36.30 7.94
C ASN A 7 -11.35 -35.16 7.19
N VAL A 8 -10.39 -34.48 7.84
CA VAL A 8 -9.63 -33.38 7.25
C VAL A 8 -8.29 -33.91 6.75
N ASN A 9 -7.89 -33.50 5.57
CA ASN A 9 -6.60 -33.89 5.01
C ASN A 9 -5.46 -33.22 5.79
N GLN A 10 -4.69 -34.01 6.54
CA GLN A 10 -3.60 -33.55 7.40
C GLN A 10 -2.53 -32.77 6.63
N LYS A 11 -2.22 -33.18 5.38
CA LYS A 11 -1.25 -32.45 4.54
C LYS A 11 -1.74 -31.06 4.18
N VAL A 12 -3.04 -30.90 3.93
CA VAL A 12 -3.67 -29.62 3.66
C VAL A 12 -3.65 -28.74 4.90
N LEU A 13 -3.99 -29.34 6.06
CA LEU A 13 -3.99 -28.63 7.35
C LEU A 13 -2.59 -28.14 7.70
N LEU A 14 -1.58 -29.01 7.62
CA LEU A 14 -0.17 -28.67 7.88
C LEU A 14 0.32 -27.56 6.95
N TYR A 15 0.06 -27.69 5.64
CA TYR A 15 0.45 -26.70 4.66
C TYR A 15 -0.05 -25.29 4.98
N TYR A 16 -1.33 -25.15 5.31
CA TYR A 16 -1.88 -23.83 5.62
C TYR A 16 -1.42 -23.29 6.98
N ILE A 17 -1.19 -24.15 7.97
CA ILE A 17 -0.61 -23.74 9.26
C ILE A 17 0.81 -23.22 9.08
N GLU A 18 1.68 -23.94 8.38
CA GLU A 18 3.05 -23.51 8.09
C GLU A 18 3.07 -22.22 7.27
N LYS A 19 2.22 -22.14 6.23
CA LYS A 19 2.10 -20.94 5.39
C LYS A 19 1.62 -19.71 6.17
N SER A 20 0.83 -19.88 7.22
CA SER A 20 0.30 -18.79 8.05
C SER A 20 1.38 -18.11 8.90
N LYS A 21 2.53 -18.75 9.13
CA LYS A 21 3.62 -18.32 10.02
C LYS A 21 3.17 -18.04 11.47
N VAL A 22 1.99 -18.48 11.85
CA VAL A 22 1.53 -18.39 13.25
C VAL A 22 2.35 -19.37 14.10
N PRO A 23 3.05 -18.92 15.16
CA PRO A 23 3.80 -19.81 16.04
C PRO A 23 2.91 -20.93 16.60
N ARG A 24 3.45 -22.14 16.60
CA ARG A 24 2.69 -23.33 17.01
C ARG A 24 2.18 -23.22 18.43
N GLU A 25 2.96 -22.61 19.32
CA GLU A 25 2.60 -22.35 20.72
C GLU A 25 1.35 -21.45 20.83
N LEU A 26 1.28 -20.40 19.99
CA LEU A 26 0.11 -19.52 19.95
C LEU A 26 -1.12 -20.23 19.37
N LEU A 27 -0.92 -21.13 18.42
CA LEU A 27 -2.02 -21.91 17.85
C LEU A 27 -2.57 -22.90 18.88
N GLN A 28 -1.70 -23.58 19.65
CA GLN A 28 -2.06 -24.49 20.74
C GLN A 28 -2.84 -23.79 21.86
N LEU A 29 -2.54 -22.53 22.16
CA LEU A 29 -3.28 -21.72 23.14
C LEU A 29 -4.71 -21.41 22.65
N LYS A 30 -4.88 -21.22 21.34
CA LYS A 30 -6.18 -20.86 20.74
C LYS A 30 -7.04 -22.07 20.39
N VAL A 31 -6.42 -23.18 20.02
CA VAL A 31 -7.10 -24.38 19.49
C VAL A 31 -6.64 -25.62 20.25
N LYS A 32 -7.51 -26.14 21.12
CA LYS A 32 -7.20 -27.38 21.83
C LYS A 32 -7.03 -28.57 20.88
N ASN A 33 -6.06 -29.42 21.18
CA ASN A 33 -5.75 -30.66 20.42
C ASN A 33 -5.32 -30.42 18.96
N VAL A 34 -4.82 -29.25 18.57
CA VAL A 34 -4.39 -28.99 17.20
C VAL A 34 -3.35 -30.00 16.72
N ASP A 35 -2.43 -30.44 17.58
CA ASP A 35 -1.42 -31.44 17.28
C ASP A 35 -2.04 -32.81 16.95
N ALA A 36 -3.07 -33.19 17.69
CA ALA A 36 -3.80 -34.45 17.45
C ALA A 36 -4.62 -34.42 16.15
N TYR A 37 -4.96 -33.24 15.65
CA TYR A 37 -5.55 -33.08 14.31
C TYR A 37 -4.50 -33.16 13.20
N LEU A 38 -3.30 -32.66 13.47
CA LEU A 38 -2.17 -32.67 12.52
C LEU A 38 -1.58 -34.08 12.34
N ASP A 39 -1.47 -34.85 13.42
CA ASP A 39 -0.95 -36.24 13.38
C ASP A 39 -2.04 -37.28 13.03
N GLY A 40 -3.31 -36.85 12.96
CA GLY A 40 -4.45 -37.70 12.61
C GLY A 40 -4.93 -38.58 13.76
N SER A 41 -4.43 -38.46 14.98
CA SER A 41 -4.89 -39.24 16.14
C SER A 41 -6.30 -38.85 16.59
N LYS A 42 -6.80 -37.66 16.17
CA LYS A 42 -8.16 -37.19 16.37
C LYS A 42 -8.72 -36.53 15.11
N GLU A 43 -10.02 -36.69 14.92
CA GLU A 43 -10.77 -35.98 13.89
C GLU A 43 -11.43 -34.72 14.49
N PRO A 44 -11.24 -33.53 13.87
CA PRO A 44 -11.89 -32.31 14.33
C PRO A 44 -13.37 -32.28 13.93
N THR A 45 -14.16 -31.53 14.66
CA THR A 45 -15.51 -31.12 14.27
C THR A 45 -15.43 -29.90 13.34
N PHE A 46 -16.53 -29.55 12.66
CA PHE A 46 -16.59 -28.34 11.81
C PHE A 46 -16.23 -27.08 12.60
N ASN A 47 -16.70 -26.94 13.84
CA ASN A 47 -16.38 -25.79 14.67
C ASN A 47 -14.88 -25.72 14.98
N GLN A 48 -14.22 -26.84 15.26
CA GLN A 48 -12.78 -26.90 15.52
C GLN A 48 -11.96 -26.56 14.27
N VAL A 49 -12.38 -27.05 13.10
CA VAL A 49 -11.76 -26.61 11.82
C VAL A 49 -11.93 -25.11 11.61
N THR A 50 -13.09 -24.57 11.95
CA THR A 50 -13.36 -23.13 11.86
C THR A 50 -12.51 -22.33 12.86
N GLU A 51 -12.26 -22.85 14.06
CA GLU A 51 -11.36 -22.23 15.06
C GLU A 51 -9.91 -22.21 14.55
N ILE A 52 -9.44 -23.32 13.95
CA ILE A 52 -8.12 -23.36 13.32
C ILE A 52 -8.05 -22.32 12.19
N ALA A 53 -9.03 -22.33 11.27
CA ALA A 53 -9.09 -21.40 10.15
C ALA A 53 -9.05 -19.93 10.60
N LYS A 54 -9.80 -19.58 11.66
CA LYS A 54 -9.76 -18.25 12.27
C LYS A 54 -8.40 -17.92 12.89
N ALA A 55 -7.78 -18.90 13.59
CA ALA A 55 -6.50 -18.70 14.25
C ALA A 55 -5.37 -18.42 13.25
N ILE A 56 -5.43 -19.03 12.06
CA ILE A 56 -4.46 -18.83 10.96
C ILE A 56 -4.97 -17.90 9.87
N ASN A 57 -6.14 -17.27 10.08
CA ASN A 57 -6.73 -16.25 9.23
C ASN A 57 -6.94 -16.67 7.77
N ILE A 58 -7.54 -17.85 7.57
CA ILE A 58 -7.93 -18.33 6.23
C ILE A 58 -9.42 -18.72 6.19
N PRO A 59 -10.06 -18.80 5.01
CA PRO A 59 -11.40 -19.35 4.90
C PRO A 59 -11.46 -20.82 5.34
N THR A 60 -12.43 -21.17 6.16
CA THR A 60 -12.63 -22.58 6.66
C THR A 60 -12.70 -23.58 5.50
N GLY A 61 -13.30 -23.18 4.38
CA GLY A 61 -13.44 -24.04 3.20
C GLY A 61 -12.11 -24.56 2.65
N LEU A 62 -11.01 -23.79 2.79
CA LEU A 62 -9.69 -24.23 2.33
C LEU A 62 -9.18 -25.45 3.11
N LEU A 63 -9.47 -25.54 4.40
CA LEU A 63 -9.09 -26.67 5.25
C LEU A 63 -9.93 -27.92 5.00
N LEU A 64 -11.07 -27.78 4.32
CA LEU A 64 -11.97 -28.90 3.98
C LEU A 64 -11.68 -29.48 2.60
N LEU A 65 -10.75 -28.92 1.84
CA LEU A 65 -10.36 -29.42 0.54
C LEU A 65 -9.41 -30.62 0.67
N ASN A 66 -9.44 -31.52 -0.32
CA ASN A 66 -8.53 -32.66 -0.38
C ASN A 66 -7.15 -32.32 -0.99
N LYS A 67 -7.00 -31.08 -1.51
CA LYS A 67 -5.76 -30.56 -2.09
C LYS A 67 -5.51 -29.13 -1.62
N THR A 68 -4.26 -28.76 -1.55
CA THR A 68 -3.87 -27.37 -1.31
C THR A 68 -4.18 -26.53 -2.54
N ILE A 69 -4.71 -25.33 -2.31
CA ILE A 69 -4.81 -24.29 -3.34
C ILE A 69 -3.75 -23.25 -2.99
N ASP A 70 -2.82 -23.00 -3.88
CA ASP A 70 -1.91 -21.91 -3.73
C ASP A 70 -2.66 -20.60 -3.95
N THR A 71 -3.05 -19.98 -2.82
CA THR A 71 -3.77 -18.69 -2.85
C THR A 71 -2.86 -17.53 -3.21
N ASP A 72 -1.54 -17.77 -3.34
CA ASP A 72 -0.55 -16.78 -3.71
C ASP A 72 -0.28 -16.73 -5.22
N GLU A 73 -0.77 -17.72 -6.01
CA GLU A 73 -0.62 -17.67 -7.47
C GLU A 73 -1.23 -16.40 -8.10
N ASN A 74 -2.29 -15.83 -7.52
CA ASN A 74 -2.85 -14.55 -7.96
C ASN A 74 -2.11 -13.33 -7.38
N ILE A 75 -1.29 -13.51 -6.33
CA ILE A 75 -0.34 -12.51 -5.85
C ILE A 75 0.96 -12.56 -6.68
N LEU A 76 1.12 -13.57 -7.54
CA LEU A 76 2.28 -13.77 -8.41
C LEU A 76 2.46 -12.65 -9.46
N SER A 77 1.43 -11.89 -9.77
CA SER A 77 1.61 -10.66 -10.56
C SER A 77 2.42 -9.59 -9.81
N PHE A 78 2.46 -9.64 -8.47
CA PHE A 78 3.43 -8.87 -7.67
C PHE A 78 4.85 -9.44 -7.66
N ARG A 79 5.10 -10.66 -8.20
CA ARG A 79 6.46 -11.18 -8.36
C ARG A 79 7.28 -10.42 -9.41
N THR A 80 6.63 -9.69 -10.31
CA THR A 80 7.30 -8.76 -11.22
C THR A 80 7.65 -7.43 -10.55
N LEU A 81 7.06 -7.15 -9.39
CA LEU A 81 7.17 -5.88 -8.67
C LEU A 81 8.10 -6.02 -7.47
N ASN A 82 9.39 -6.06 -7.73
CA ASN A 82 10.44 -6.18 -6.73
C ASN A 82 10.26 -7.37 -5.77
N SER A 83 10.95 -8.45 -6.03
CA SER A 83 11.10 -9.72 -5.29
C SER A 83 11.50 -9.59 -3.79
N ARG A 84 11.27 -8.44 -3.16
CA ARG A 84 11.59 -8.17 -1.78
C ARG A 84 10.37 -8.42 -0.90
N ASN A 85 10.28 -9.68 -0.41
CA ASN A 85 9.57 -10.07 0.80
C ASN A 85 8.04 -10.13 0.79
N LEU A 86 7.41 -10.87 -0.13
CA LEU A 86 6.10 -11.47 0.17
C LEU A 86 6.13 -12.29 1.48
N GLU A 87 7.31 -12.80 1.83
CA GLU A 87 7.55 -13.60 3.04
C GLU A 87 7.40 -12.82 4.36
N GLY A 88 7.45 -11.48 4.33
CA GLY A 88 7.30 -10.62 5.51
C GLY A 88 5.94 -9.96 5.68
N MET A 89 5.05 -10.00 4.68
CA MET A 89 3.76 -9.29 4.73
C MET A 89 2.80 -9.86 5.76
N SER A 90 2.12 -8.97 6.49
CA SER A 90 1.02 -9.36 7.37
C SER A 90 -0.17 -9.91 6.58
N SER A 91 -1.04 -10.66 7.26
CA SER A 91 -2.32 -11.10 6.69
C SER A 91 -3.22 -9.92 6.31
N GLU A 92 -3.12 -8.81 7.05
CA GLU A 92 -3.87 -7.59 6.85
C GLU A 92 -3.50 -6.90 5.52
N LEU A 93 -2.21 -6.76 5.24
CA LEU A 93 -1.74 -6.19 3.99
C LEU A 93 -2.10 -7.09 2.80
N ARG A 94 -1.83 -8.39 2.89
CA ARG A 94 -2.18 -9.35 1.83
C ARG A 94 -3.67 -9.34 1.48
N ASP A 95 -4.55 -9.36 2.48
CA ASP A 95 -5.99 -9.35 2.24
C ASP A 95 -6.47 -8.02 1.67
N THR A 96 -5.84 -6.89 2.05
CA THR A 96 -6.13 -5.57 1.49
C THR A 96 -5.72 -5.50 0.01
N ILE A 97 -4.53 -5.99 -0.33
CA ILE A 97 -4.07 -6.06 -1.72
C ILE A 97 -5.03 -6.92 -2.55
N ARG A 98 -5.38 -8.11 -2.06
CA ARG A 98 -6.32 -9.01 -2.74
C ARG A 98 -7.69 -8.37 -2.93
N GLU A 99 -8.20 -7.64 -1.93
CA GLU A 99 -9.45 -6.89 -2.07
C GLU A 99 -9.36 -5.87 -3.21
N MET A 100 -8.27 -5.12 -3.29
CA MET A 100 -8.08 -4.13 -4.35
C MET A 100 -7.90 -4.77 -5.72
N GLN A 101 -7.25 -5.93 -5.83
CA GLN A 101 -7.14 -6.69 -7.07
C GLN A 101 -8.51 -7.15 -7.59
N VAL A 102 -9.36 -7.70 -6.71
CA VAL A 102 -10.72 -8.10 -7.08
C VAL A 102 -11.54 -6.89 -7.59
N LYS A 103 -11.39 -5.71 -6.94
CA LYS A 103 -12.02 -4.48 -7.41
C LYS A 103 -11.46 -4.03 -8.76
N GLN A 104 -10.15 -4.13 -8.95
CA GLN A 104 -9.49 -3.77 -10.22
C GLN A 104 -9.97 -4.66 -11.37
N ASP A 105 -10.06 -5.97 -11.15
CA ASP A 105 -10.54 -6.93 -12.16
C ASP A 105 -11.99 -6.63 -12.57
N PHE A 106 -12.84 -6.31 -11.60
CA PHE A 106 -14.22 -5.90 -11.87
C PHE A 106 -14.25 -4.59 -12.70
N LEU A 107 -13.53 -3.56 -12.26
CA LEU A 107 -13.48 -2.25 -12.93
C LEU A 107 -12.91 -2.37 -14.35
N ARG A 108 -11.89 -3.23 -14.54
CA ARG A 108 -11.29 -3.49 -15.85
C ARG A 108 -12.29 -4.05 -16.87
N GLY A 109 -13.27 -4.83 -16.40
CA GLY A 109 -14.37 -5.34 -17.22
C GLY A 109 -15.39 -4.29 -17.62
N GLU A 110 -15.56 -3.26 -16.80
CA GLU A 110 -16.57 -2.20 -17.01
C GLU A 110 -16.05 -0.98 -17.80
N ILE A 111 -14.71 -0.79 -17.85
CA ILE A 111 -14.10 0.39 -18.44
C ILE A 111 -13.62 0.10 -19.87
N GLU A 112 -14.00 0.98 -20.79
CA GLU A 112 -13.48 0.99 -22.16
C GLU A 112 -12.30 1.95 -22.30
N GLY A 113 -11.38 1.62 -23.22
CA GLY A 113 -10.21 2.45 -23.52
C GLY A 113 -9.03 2.24 -22.56
N ASN A 114 -7.93 2.90 -22.87
CA ASN A 114 -6.70 2.85 -22.10
C ASN A 114 -6.24 4.26 -21.72
N LEU A 115 -5.68 4.38 -20.51
CA LEU A 115 -5.06 5.58 -20.02
C LEU A 115 -3.62 5.67 -20.57
N ASN A 116 -3.33 6.70 -21.37
CA ASN A 116 -2.08 6.84 -22.10
C ASN A 116 -0.91 7.36 -21.26
N TYR A 117 -1.17 7.76 -20.02
CA TYR A 117 -0.15 8.29 -19.10
C TYR A 117 0.44 7.22 -18.16
N VAL A 118 -0.16 6.04 -18.09
CA VAL A 118 0.36 4.93 -17.26
C VAL A 118 1.62 4.38 -17.92
N GLY A 119 2.73 4.46 -17.18
CA GLY A 119 4.04 4.03 -17.70
C GLY A 119 4.59 4.92 -18.81
N LYS A 120 4.20 6.21 -18.82
CA LYS A 120 4.65 7.17 -19.86
C LYS A 120 6.11 7.58 -19.70
N PHE A 121 6.63 7.56 -18.48
CA PHE A 121 7.97 8.04 -18.14
C PHE A 121 8.86 6.94 -17.55
N SER A 122 10.15 7.23 -17.51
CA SER A 122 11.17 6.40 -16.86
C SER A 122 12.03 7.24 -15.92
N ILE A 123 12.81 6.57 -15.06
CA ILE A 123 13.72 7.23 -14.13
C ILE A 123 14.87 7.98 -14.81
N SER A 124 15.08 7.78 -16.12
CA SER A 124 16.08 8.49 -16.92
C SER A 124 15.57 9.83 -17.48
N ASP A 125 14.25 10.08 -17.37
CA ASP A 125 13.66 11.32 -17.88
C ASP A 125 13.98 12.52 -16.98
N ASN A 126 13.88 13.72 -17.52
CA ASN A 126 14.06 14.93 -16.73
C ASN A 126 12.90 15.09 -15.73
N TYR A 127 13.21 15.07 -14.44
CA TYR A 127 12.18 15.12 -13.39
C TYR A 127 11.28 16.36 -13.47
N LEU A 128 11.80 17.53 -13.91
CA LEU A 128 11.00 18.75 -14.06
C LEU A 128 10.01 18.65 -15.22
N GLU A 129 10.36 17.92 -16.28
CA GLU A 129 9.44 17.62 -17.38
C GLU A 129 8.33 16.69 -16.91
N VAL A 130 8.67 15.65 -16.17
CA VAL A 130 7.69 14.73 -15.55
C VAL A 130 6.74 15.50 -14.64
N VAL A 131 7.26 16.38 -13.78
CA VAL A 131 6.44 17.24 -12.89
C VAL A 131 5.49 18.12 -13.72
N ARG A 132 5.97 18.74 -14.78
CA ARG A 132 5.15 19.61 -15.64
C ARG A 132 4.02 18.83 -16.29
N GLU A 133 4.32 17.67 -16.82
CA GLU A 133 3.33 16.79 -17.45
C GLU A 133 2.28 16.28 -16.44
N ILE A 134 2.69 15.81 -15.27
CA ILE A 134 1.76 15.37 -14.21
C ILE A 134 0.85 16.53 -13.82
N ARG A 135 1.38 17.75 -13.64
CA ARG A 135 0.57 18.94 -13.35
C ARG A 135 -0.43 19.25 -14.47
N THR A 136 -0.01 19.08 -15.71
CA THR A 136 -0.86 19.28 -16.90
C THR A 136 -2.02 18.28 -16.90
N TYR A 137 -1.73 17.00 -16.69
CA TYR A 137 -2.77 15.97 -16.60
C TYR A 137 -3.75 16.25 -15.45
N LEU A 138 -3.25 16.60 -14.28
CA LEU A 138 -4.07 16.94 -13.10
C LEU A 138 -4.78 18.30 -13.23
N GLN A 139 -4.41 19.14 -14.20
CA GLN A 139 -4.89 20.51 -14.35
C GLN A 139 -4.73 21.31 -13.04
N ILE A 140 -3.52 21.29 -12.47
CA ILE A 140 -3.19 21.97 -11.23
C ILE A 140 -2.16 23.09 -11.48
N PRO A 141 -2.38 24.32 -10.95
CA PRO A 141 -1.40 25.39 -11.04
C PRO A 141 -0.21 25.15 -10.10
N ILE A 142 0.88 25.89 -10.31
CA ILE A 142 2.06 25.82 -9.43
C ILE A 142 1.69 26.22 -8.00
N ASP A 143 0.87 27.23 -7.86
CA ASP A 143 0.36 27.76 -6.57
C ASP A 143 -0.98 27.10 -6.15
N TYR A 144 -1.11 25.80 -6.37
CA TYR A 144 -2.32 25.01 -6.08
C TYR A 144 -2.87 25.21 -4.67
N GLN A 145 -2.05 25.66 -3.73
CA GLN A 145 -2.43 25.93 -2.33
C GLN A 145 -3.55 26.98 -2.25
N LYS A 146 -3.59 27.92 -3.20
CA LYS A 146 -4.68 28.93 -3.29
C LYS A 146 -6.05 28.29 -3.57
N GLU A 147 -6.06 27.26 -4.42
CA GLU A 147 -7.29 26.52 -4.76
C GLU A 147 -7.62 25.47 -3.70
N ALA A 148 -6.62 24.71 -3.24
CA ALA A 148 -6.78 23.62 -2.30
C ALA A 148 -7.12 24.11 -0.88
N LYS A 149 -6.63 25.30 -0.49
CA LYS A 149 -6.78 25.84 0.87
C LYS A 149 -6.35 24.78 1.91
N ASN A 150 -7.19 24.56 2.92
CA ASN A 150 -6.94 23.55 3.97
C ASN A 150 -7.38 22.13 3.58
N LYS A 151 -7.74 21.88 2.33
CA LYS A 151 -8.28 20.58 1.83
C LYS A 151 -7.43 19.97 0.73
N ALA A 152 -6.13 20.07 0.84
CA ALA A 152 -5.20 19.59 -0.21
C ALA A 152 -5.38 18.10 -0.53
N LEU A 153 -5.57 17.23 0.47
CA LEU A 153 -5.81 15.82 0.23
C LEU A 153 -7.07 15.57 -0.61
N ASP A 154 -8.18 16.23 -0.28
CA ASP A 154 -9.43 16.10 -1.04
C ASP A 154 -9.33 16.73 -2.43
N TYR A 155 -8.58 17.85 -2.54
CA TYR A 155 -8.30 18.51 -3.80
C TYR A 155 -7.55 17.59 -4.77
N PHE A 156 -6.43 17.02 -4.35
CA PHE A 156 -5.65 16.09 -5.18
C PHE A 156 -6.43 14.81 -5.47
N ARG A 157 -7.12 14.24 -4.48
CA ARG A 157 -7.96 13.06 -4.69
C ARG A 157 -8.98 13.27 -5.80
N LYS A 158 -9.66 14.42 -5.82
CA LYS A 158 -10.63 14.75 -6.87
C LYS A 158 -9.95 14.83 -8.23
N LYS A 159 -8.84 15.56 -8.34
CA LYS A 159 -8.08 15.69 -9.58
C LYS A 159 -7.59 14.33 -10.11
N ILE A 160 -7.10 13.47 -9.24
CA ILE A 160 -6.65 12.11 -9.57
C ILE A 160 -7.82 11.24 -10.04
N ASN A 161 -8.97 11.30 -9.35
CA ASN A 161 -10.16 10.56 -9.77
C ASN A 161 -10.66 11.01 -11.16
N TYR A 162 -10.55 12.30 -11.50
CA TYR A 162 -10.91 12.81 -12.84
C TYR A 162 -10.01 12.24 -13.96
N LEU A 163 -8.81 11.78 -13.64
CA LEU A 163 -7.94 11.07 -14.58
C LEU A 163 -8.37 9.62 -14.83
N GLY A 164 -9.36 9.11 -14.11
CA GLY A 164 -9.77 7.71 -14.19
C GLY A 164 -8.98 6.78 -13.25
N ILE A 165 -8.26 7.32 -12.27
CA ILE A 165 -7.55 6.57 -11.25
C ILE A 165 -8.47 6.39 -10.04
N PHE A 166 -8.63 5.15 -9.57
CA PHE A 166 -9.47 4.82 -8.41
C PHE A 166 -8.68 4.93 -7.12
N VAL A 167 -9.06 5.89 -6.26
CA VAL A 167 -8.36 6.15 -5.00
C VAL A 167 -9.17 5.65 -3.82
N PHE A 168 -8.65 4.65 -3.12
CA PHE A 168 -9.24 4.07 -1.92
C PHE A 168 -8.49 4.47 -0.66
N PHE A 169 -9.24 4.74 0.41
CA PHE A 169 -8.72 5.02 1.74
C PHE A 169 -9.37 4.08 2.75
N ASN A 170 -8.57 3.33 3.49
CA ASN A 170 -9.05 2.54 4.62
C ASN A 170 -7.94 2.40 5.67
N GLY A 171 -8.32 2.21 6.93
CA GLY A 171 -7.41 1.94 8.05
C GLY A 171 -7.60 0.55 8.66
N LYS A 172 -8.34 -0.33 7.97
CA LYS A 172 -8.69 -1.69 8.41
C LYS A 172 -8.92 -2.56 7.17
N VAL A 173 -8.89 -3.87 7.35
CA VAL A 173 -9.21 -4.83 6.29
C VAL A 173 -10.71 -4.83 6.06
N LYS A 174 -11.17 -4.46 4.86
CA LYS A 174 -12.60 -4.32 4.52
C LYS A 174 -13.31 -3.47 5.58
N ASP A 175 -14.34 -4.03 6.22
CA ASP A 175 -15.10 -3.39 7.32
C ASP A 175 -14.79 -3.99 8.71
N ASN A 176 -13.74 -4.82 8.85
CA ASN A 176 -13.40 -5.46 10.10
C ASN A 176 -12.57 -4.52 11.00
N THR A 177 -13.20 -3.95 12.03
CA THR A 177 -12.57 -3.03 12.99
C THR A 177 -11.50 -3.67 13.87
N HIS A 178 -11.47 -5.00 13.96
CA HIS A 178 -10.45 -5.76 14.71
C HIS A 178 -9.17 -6.00 13.90
N ARG A 179 -9.24 -5.87 12.59
CA ARG A 179 -8.10 -6.05 11.68
C ARG A 179 -7.61 -4.69 11.16
N LYS A 180 -6.90 -3.98 12.01
CA LYS A 180 -6.37 -2.66 11.71
C LYS A 180 -5.10 -2.77 10.86
N LEU A 181 -4.94 -1.86 9.90
CA LEU A 181 -3.72 -1.73 9.12
C LEU A 181 -2.63 -1.02 9.93
N ASP A 182 -1.38 -1.44 9.76
CA ASP A 182 -0.22 -0.84 10.41
C ASP A 182 0.52 0.10 9.45
N ILE A 183 0.66 1.37 9.84
CA ILE A 183 1.42 2.37 9.05
C ILE A 183 2.92 2.12 9.07
N LYS A 184 3.43 1.32 10.02
CA LYS A 184 4.84 0.91 10.05
C LYS A 184 5.13 -0.15 8.99
N GLU A 185 4.13 -0.93 8.59
CA GLU A 185 4.26 -1.92 7.54
C GLU A 185 4.12 -1.28 6.16
N PHE A 186 3.10 -0.44 5.96
CA PHE A 186 2.89 0.25 4.69
C PHE A 186 2.03 1.51 4.86
N ARG A 187 2.27 2.51 4.01
CA ARG A 187 1.50 3.76 3.95
C ARG A 187 0.52 3.78 2.79
N GLY A 188 0.87 3.17 1.68
CA GLY A 188 0.06 3.06 0.50
C GLY A 188 0.65 2.06 -0.49
N PHE A 189 -0.06 1.83 -1.57
CA PHE A 189 0.41 1.09 -2.73
C PHE A 189 -0.39 1.45 -3.98
N VAL A 190 0.20 1.22 -5.14
CA VAL A 190 -0.46 1.34 -6.43
C VAL A 190 -0.58 -0.03 -7.10
N LEU A 191 -1.73 -0.28 -7.71
CA LEU A 191 -1.95 -1.37 -8.66
C LEU A 191 -2.04 -0.76 -10.05
N SER A 192 -0.95 -0.82 -10.79
CA SER A 192 -0.86 -0.26 -12.12
C SER A 192 -1.72 -1.06 -13.08
N ASP A 193 -2.49 -0.36 -13.88
CA ASP A 193 -3.29 -0.91 -14.97
C ASP A 193 -3.64 0.21 -15.96
N LYS A 194 -3.66 -0.11 -17.25
CA LYS A 194 -3.97 0.90 -18.28
C LYS A 194 -5.44 1.28 -18.36
N LYS A 195 -6.35 0.50 -17.77
CA LYS A 195 -7.79 0.77 -17.75
C LYS A 195 -8.29 1.19 -16.37
N ALA A 196 -7.88 0.45 -15.34
CA ALA A 196 -8.41 0.60 -14.00
C ALA A 196 -7.28 0.67 -12.95
N PRO A 197 -6.40 1.68 -13.00
CA PRO A 197 -5.36 1.83 -11.98
C PRO A 197 -5.98 2.15 -10.63
N ILE A 198 -5.45 1.52 -9.57
CA ILE A 198 -5.90 1.73 -8.20
C ILE A 198 -4.75 2.27 -7.37
N ILE A 199 -5.01 3.32 -6.60
CA ILE A 199 -4.15 3.78 -5.50
C ILE A 199 -4.87 3.50 -4.19
N PHE A 200 -4.21 2.79 -3.27
CA PHE A 200 -4.69 2.56 -1.92
C PHE A 200 -3.84 3.32 -0.90
N ILE A 201 -4.50 4.03 0.01
CA ILE A 201 -3.85 4.83 1.07
C ILE A 201 -4.29 4.33 2.44
N ASN A 202 -3.32 4.04 3.31
CA ASN A 202 -3.58 3.69 4.69
C ASN A 202 -4.08 4.91 5.46
N GLN A 203 -5.37 4.90 5.80
CA GLN A 203 -6.05 6.03 6.46
C GLN A 203 -5.57 6.28 7.90
N LYS A 204 -4.75 5.37 8.45
CA LYS A 204 -4.18 5.53 9.79
C LYS A 204 -3.06 6.55 9.85
N ASP A 205 -2.48 6.90 8.71
CA ASP A 205 -1.46 7.94 8.63
C ASP A 205 -2.03 9.35 8.85
N SER A 206 -1.17 10.31 9.15
CA SER A 206 -1.53 11.72 9.24
C SER A 206 -2.04 12.25 7.89
N LYS A 207 -2.81 13.32 7.88
CA LYS A 207 -3.32 13.90 6.62
C LYS A 207 -2.21 14.35 5.67
N SER A 208 -1.12 14.89 6.20
CA SER A 208 0.07 15.23 5.42
C SER A 208 0.80 13.99 4.89
N GLY A 209 0.88 12.91 5.69
CA GLY A 209 1.41 11.62 5.25
C GLY A 209 0.56 11.00 4.16
N GLN A 210 -0.78 10.95 4.33
CA GLN A 210 -1.71 10.47 3.31
C GLN A 210 -1.58 11.25 1.99
N LEU A 211 -1.42 12.59 2.06
CA LEU A 211 -1.23 13.42 0.86
C LEU A 211 0.10 13.10 0.16
N PHE A 212 1.18 13.01 0.93
CA PHE A 212 2.49 12.68 0.37
C PHE A 212 2.44 11.30 -0.32
N THR A 213 1.92 10.29 0.36
CA THR A 213 1.76 8.94 -0.18
C THR A 213 0.88 8.93 -1.43
N LEU A 214 -0.24 9.67 -1.44
CA LEU A 214 -1.12 9.74 -2.61
C LEU A 214 -0.41 10.25 -3.86
N ILE A 215 0.43 11.30 -3.75
CA ILE A 215 1.18 11.83 -4.89
C ILE A 215 2.36 10.92 -5.24
N HIS A 216 2.98 10.29 -4.25
CA HIS A 216 4.05 9.31 -4.44
C HIS A 216 3.56 8.12 -5.30
N GLU A 217 2.43 7.50 -4.92
CA GLU A 217 1.82 6.40 -5.67
C GLU A 217 1.35 6.83 -7.07
N LEU A 218 0.88 8.07 -7.20
CA LEU A 218 0.56 8.64 -8.51
C LEU A 218 1.81 8.72 -9.41
N VAL A 219 2.96 9.13 -8.89
CA VAL A 219 4.20 9.21 -9.66
C VAL A 219 4.65 7.82 -10.10
N HIS A 220 4.57 6.81 -9.24
CA HIS A 220 4.84 5.42 -9.60
C HIS A 220 3.97 4.97 -10.79
N LEU A 221 2.69 5.34 -10.81
CA LEU A 221 1.80 5.02 -11.92
C LEU A 221 2.27 5.65 -13.24
N PHE A 222 2.73 6.91 -13.21
CA PHE A 222 3.24 7.60 -14.41
C PHE A 222 4.55 7.00 -14.93
N ILE A 223 5.40 6.42 -14.07
CA ILE A 223 6.63 5.72 -14.48
C ILE A 223 6.42 4.20 -14.69
N GLY A 224 5.20 3.70 -14.49
CA GLY A 224 4.84 2.30 -14.74
C GLY A 224 5.48 1.29 -13.78
N THR A 225 5.81 1.74 -12.58
CA THR A 225 6.29 0.87 -11.52
C THR A 225 5.13 0.60 -10.55
N ASP A 226 4.95 -0.67 -10.19
CA ASP A 226 4.01 -1.07 -9.16
C ASP A 226 4.82 -1.32 -7.89
N GLU A 227 4.68 -0.52 -6.87
CA GLU A 227 5.44 -0.67 -5.62
C GLU A 227 4.50 -0.54 -4.41
N ILE A 228 4.91 -1.19 -3.33
CA ILE A 228 4.30 -0.99 -2.01
C ILE A 228 5.22 -0.04 -1.26
N TYR A 229 4.73 1.16 -0.99
CA TYR A 229 5.48 2.15 -0.23
C TYR A 229 5.60 1.71 1.24
N ASN A 230 6.74 1.14 1.57
CA ASN A 230 7.10 0.72 2.92
C ASN A 230 8.02 1.74 3.56
N VAL A 231 7.63 2.22 4.74
CA VAL A 231 8.47 3.07 5.60
C VAL A 231 9.32 2.19 6.54
N ILE A 232 9.78 1.04 6.09
CA ILE A 232 10.71 0.28 6.91
C ILE A 232 12.06 0.98 6.80
N GLU A 233 12.35 1.86 7.77
CA GLU A 233 13.72 2.23 8.12
C GLU A 233 14.43 0.95 8.61
N THR A 234 14.87 0.12 7.68
CA THR A 234 15.86 -0.91 8.02
C THR A 234 17.22 -0.25 7.95
N ASP A 235 18.09 -0.52 8.92
CA ASP A 235 19.50 -0.06 9.00
C ASP A 235 20.36 -0.41 7.78
N ASN A 236 19.80 -1.11 6.81
CA ASN A 236 20.39 -1.40 5.49
C ASN A 236 19.70 -0.57 4.40
N TYR A 237 19.96 0.73 4.38
CA TYR A 237 19.59 1.63 3.29
C TYR A 237 20.34 1.22 2.01
N GLN A 238 19.78 0.30 1.23
CA GLN A 238 20.15 0.23 -0.18
C GLN A 238 19.50 1.40 -0.89
N PHE A 239 20.32 2.30 -1.42
CA PHE A 239 19.85 3.42 -2.24
C PHE A 239 19.06 2.87 -3.42
N ASP A 240 17.76 3.20 -3.49
CA ASP A 240 16.91 2.89 -4.61
C ASP A 240 16.77 4.15 -5.50
N PRO A 241 17.33 4.12 -6.71
CA PRO A 241 17.23 5.27 -7.64
C PRO A 241 15.79 5.61 -8.01
N THR A 242 14.89 4.60 -8.10
CA THR A 242 13.48 4.79 -8.42
C THR A 242 12.79 5.57 -7.33
N GLU A 243 12.94 5.11 -6.09
CA GLU A 243 12.38 5.79 -4.91
C GLU A 243 12.91 7.21 -4.74
N ALA A 244 14.21 7.43 -4.98
CA ALA A 244 14.80 8.76 -4.93
C ALA A 244 14.21 9.69 -6.00
N PHE A 245 13.98 9.18 -7.21
CA PHE A 245 13.36 9.92 -8.31
C PHE A 245 11.89 10.24 -8.03
N VAL A 246 11.11 9.27 -7.58
CA VAL A 246 9.70 9.43 -7.20
C VAL A 246 9.55 10.45 -6.07
N ASN A 247 10.35 10.33 -5.01
CA ASN A 247 10.35 11.26 -3.89
C ASN A 247 10.67 12.70 -4.33
N LYS A 248 11.62 12.87 -5.25
CA LYS A 248 12.00 14.18 -5.79
C LYS A 248 10.85 14.83 -6.56
N ILE A 249 10.16 14.08 -7.41
CA ILE A 249 8.98 14.53 -8.16
C ILE A 249 7.83 14.86 -7.20
N THR A 250 7.55 13.98 -6.26
CA THR A 250 6.51 14.16 -5.23
C THR A 250 6.73 15.46 -4.45
N ALA A 251 7.97 15.68 -3.99
CA ALA A 251 8.34 16.89 -3.28
C ALA A 251 8.16 18.15 -4.14
N GLU A 252 8.55 18.12 -5.43
CA GLU A 252 8.37 19.25 -6.35
C GLU A 252 6.90 19.52 -6.67
N ILE A 253 6.05 18.49 -6.76
CA ILE A 253 4.60 18.69 -6.93
C ILE A 253 3.98 19.35 -5.69
N LEU A 254 4.34 18.90 -4.49
CA LEU A 254 3.74 19.36 -3.25
C LEU A 254 4.36 20.66 -2.71
N VAL A 255 5.66 20.86 -2.92
CA VAL A 255 6.44 22.03 -2.47
C VAL A 255 7.25 22.54 -3.64
N PRO A 256 6.63 23.25 -4.61
CA PRO A 256 7.33 23.77 -5.77
C PRO A 256 8.47 24.69 -5.36
N GLU A 257 9.64 24.52 -5.99
CA GLU A 257 10.80 25.36 -5.70
C GLU A 257 10.49 26.85 -5.90
N THR A 258 9.77 27.19 -6.95
CA THR A 258 9.39 28.56 -7.27
C THR A 258 8.52 29.20 -6.17
N GLU A 259 7.62 28.42 -5.56
CA GLU A 259 6.76 28.92 -4.47
C GLU A 259 7.50 28.97 -3.15
N LEU A 260 8.36 27.98 -2.87
CA LEU A 260 9.17 27.97 -1.64
C LEU A 260 10.16 29.14 -1.60
N ARG A 261 10.77 29.50 -2.73
CA ARG A 261 11.68 30.66 -2.85
C ARG A 261 11.00 32.02 -2.68
N LYS A 262 9.68 32.09 -2.79
CA LYS A 262 8.91 33.32 -2.49
C LYS A 262 8.66 33.53 -1.00
N CYS A 263 8.84 32.47 -0.19
CA CYS A 263 8.69 32.58 1.26
C CYS A 263 9.83 33.42 1.85
N THR A 264 9.49 34.36 2.69
CA THR A 264 10.46 35.29 3.35
C THR A 264 11.13 34.65 4.57
N SER A 265 10.57 33.60 5.09
CA SER A 265 11.03 32.86 6.26
C SER A 265 11.23 31.39 5.93
N ILE A 266 12.23 30.76 6.56
CA ILE A 266 12.48 29.31 6.54
C ILE A 266 11.98 28.63 7.82
N ASP A 267 11.20 29.32 8.64
CA ASP A 267 10.59 28.77 9.84
C ASP A 267 9.59 27.68 9.44
N LEU A 268 9.77 26.47 9.98
CA LEU A 268 8.97 25.30 9.60
C LEU A 268 7.51 25.41 10.02
N GLU A 269 7.19 26.14 11.10
CA GLU A 269 5.79 26.40 11.50
C GLU A 269 5.10 27.31 10.49
N GLU A 270 5.80 28.31 10.00
CA GLU A 270 5.29 29.23 8.99
C GLU A 270 5.15 28.53 7.63
N LEU A 271 6.18 27.79 7.21
CA LEU A 271 6.14 27.03 5.95
C LEU A 271 5.03 25.95 5.95
N SER A 272 4.77 25.30 7.09
CA SER A 272 3.72 24.28 7.18
C SER A 272 2.30 24.84 7.08
N LYS A 273 2.10 26.16 7.25
CA LYS A 273 0.83 26.83 6.95
C LYS A 273 0.61 26.99 5.45
N ASN A 274 1.71 27.16 4.70
CA ASN A 274 1.66 27.37 3.25
C ASN A 274 1.67 26.03 2.47
N PHE A 275 2.40 25.02 2.96
CA PHE A 275 2.55 23.74 2.30
C PHE A 275 1.98 22.61 3.16
N PRO A 276 0.99 21.85 2.67
CA PRO A 276 0.27 20.82 3.43
C PRO A 276 1.06 19.51 3.53
N VAL A 277 2.34 19.60 3.89
CA VAL A 277 3.26 18.46 4.06
C VAL A 277 3.84 18.45 5.47
N SER A 278 4.49 17.35 5.86
CA SER A 278 5.16 17.27 7.16
C SER A 278 6.39 18.18 7.22
N LYS A 279 6.76 18.60 8.42
CA LYS A 279 8.00 19.37 8.64
C LYS A 279 9.23 18.63 8.12
N PHE A 280 9.24 17.31 8.22
CA PHE A 280 10.31 16.48 7.65
C PHE A 280 10.45 16.67 6.13
N VAL A 281 9.34 16.67 5.40
CA VAL A 281 9.36 16.92 3.94
C VAL A 281 9.88 18.34 3.65
N LEU A 282 9.49 19.34 4.43
CA LEU A 282 9.97 20.72 4.27
C LEU A 282 11.47 20.81 4.51
N VAL A 283 11.98 20.25 5.61
CA VAL A 283 13.42 20.24 5.91
C VAL A 283 14.20 19.54 4.82
N ARG A 284 13.73 18.37 4.37
CA ARG A 284 14.36 17.64 3.28
C ARG A 284 14.38 18.47 1.99
N ARG A 285 13.26 19.15 1.68
CA ARG A 285 13.16 20.03 0.51
C ARG A 285 14.13 21.19 0.55
N LEU A 286 14.23 21.89 1.71
CA LEU A 286 15.19 22.98 1.93
C LEU A 286 16.65 22.50 1.78
N LEU A 287 16.95 21.28 2.24
CA LEU A 287 18.26 20.65 2.06
C LEU A 287 18.56 20.34 0.59
N ASP A 288 17.62 19.74 -0.13
CA ASP A 288 17.78 19.39 -1.55
C ASP A 288 17.96 20.65 -2.42
N MET A 289 17.33 21.75 -2.04
CA MET A 289 17.51 23.08 -2.67
C MET A 289 18.77 23.81 -2.20
N LYS A 290 19.57 23.23 -1.30
CA LYS A 290 20.76 23.85 -0.69
C LYS A 290 20.49 25.18 0.03
N ILE A 291 19.28 25.38 0.54
CA ILE A 291 18.92 26.54 1.36
C ILE A 291 19.44 26.35 2.79
N ILE A 292 19.44 25.13 3.28
CA ILE A 292 20.06 24.75 4.54
C ILE A 292 21.20 23.73 4.29
N SER A 293 22.15 23.66 5.23
CA SER A 293 23.25 22.67 5.18
C SER A 293 22.89 21.39 5.94
N LYS A 294 23.64 20.30 5.67
CA LYS A 294 23.50 19.04 6.41
C LYS A 294 23.75 19.16 7.92
N THR A 295 24.48 20.19 8.37
CA THR A 295 24.73 20.45 9.79
C THR A 295 23.52 21.02 10.54
N VAL A 296 22.53 21.50 9.83
CA VAL A 296 21.25 22.00 10.37
C VAL A 296 20.16 20.93 10.33
N TYR A 297 20.37 19.88 9.57
CA TYR A 297 19.52 18.69 9.47
C TYR A 297 19.82 17.72 10.61
#